data_fdbd8d5e7299bbb5937e2cf70c4141ca
#
_entry.id   fdbd8d5e7299bbb5937e2cf70c4141ca
#
_cell.length_a   1.000
_cell.length_b   1.000
_cell.length_c   1.000
_cell.angle_alpha   90.00
_cell.angle_beta   90.00
_cell.angle_gamma   90.00
#
_symmetry.space_group_name_H-M   'P 1'
#
loop_
_entity.id
_entity.type
_entity.pdbx_description
1 polymer ?
#
loop_
_entity_poly.entity_id
_entity_poly.type
_entity_poly.pdbx_seq_one_letter_code
_entity_poly.pdbx_strand_id
1 'polypeptide(L)'
;MLESTFQLVRGVGPAGERRLWRAGVACWRDLRGAALPTASQRFALPLGGAVEAAARALGRGDIERLANVLPAAEQWRLLGAFGEEAAYLDIETGDDVWGREGISAIGVLDRDGPRLLLAGRDLEAFPELARRWRLLVTFNGSSFDVPILRRAFPDWTPPAAHVDLRHALARLGHHGGLKAIENELAELALARPRHLQGIDGWDACGLFRRGRDGDRRALQLFAEYNMYDVVNLRTLAAYAYNALAAEEIAAAPALREHVIPLLVPLRGDVLYDVSKLLLAL
;
A
#
# COMPACT_ATOMS: atom_id res chain seq x y z
N MET A 1 9.58 -10.58 -6.87
CA MET A 1 8.53 -10.41 -7.92
C MET A 1 8.79 -9.25 -8.87
N LEU A 2 9.43 -8.15 -8.45
CA LEU A 2 9.66 -7.00 -9.34
C LEU A 2 10.56 -7.36 -10.54
N GLU A 3 11.70 -8.01 -10.30
CA GLU A 3 12.61 -8.41 -11.38
C GLU A 3 12.09 -9.59 -12.24
N SER A 4 10.96 -10.15 -11.86
CA SER A 4 10.30 -11.24 -12.61
C SER A 4 9.14 -10.73 -13.47
N THR A 5 8.80 -9.42 -13.42
CA THR A 5 7.73 -8.91 -14.27
C THR A 5 8.23 -8.50 -15.66
N PHE A 6 7.46 -8.88 -16.65
CA PHE A 6 7.63 -8.50 -18.05
C PHE A 6 6.46 -7.61 -18.56
N GLN A 7 5.55 -7.24 -17.67
CA GLN A 7 4.44 -6.32 -17.98
C GLN A 7 4.92 -4.85 -18.07
N LEU A 8 6.17 -4.67 -18.46
CA LEU A 8 6.83 -3.38 -18.70
C LEU A 8 6.56 -2.83 -20.10
N VAL A 9 5.98 -3.65 -20.98
CA VAL A 9 5.75 -3.33 -22.38
C VAL A 9 4.27 -3.50 -22.71
N ARG A 10 3.68 -2.49 -23.35
CA ARG A 10 2.29 -2.57 -23.81
C ARG A 10 2.07 -3.80 -24.69
N GLY A 11 1.08 -4.60 -24.34
CA GLY A 11 0.74 -5.86 -25.01
C GLY A 11 1.36 -7.11 -24.39
N VAL A 12 2.25 -6.96 -23.41
CA VAL A 12 2.69 -8.06 -22.53
C VAL A 12 1.87 -7.98 -21.25
N GLY A 13 0.75 -8.66 -21.22
CA GLY A 13 -0.07 -8.81 -20.01
C GLY A 13 0.24 -10.12 -19.27
N PRO A 14 -0.55 -10.46 -18.22
CA PRO A 14 -0.30 -11.63 -17.36
C PRO A 14 -0.13 -12.95 -18.12
N ALA A 15 -0.94 -13.21 -19.14
CA ALA A 15 -0.81 -14.43 -19.96
C ALA A 15 0.47 -14.45 -20.79
N GLY A 16 0.93 -13.30 -21.28
CA GLY A 16 2.21 -13.17 -22.01
C GLY A 16 3.39 -13.40 -21.08
N GLU A 17 3.35 -12.80 -19.91
CA GLU A 17 4.34 -12.96 -18.86
C GLU A 17 4.46 -14.42 -18.40
N ARG A 18 3.38 -15.10 -18.09
CA ARG A 18 3.38 -16.53 -17.72
C ARG A 18 3.94 -17.44 -18.82
N ARG A 19 3.77 -17.08 -20.10
CA ARG A 19 4.41 -17.83 -21.19
C ARG A 19 5.94 -17.69 -21.17
N LEU A 20 6.47 -16.50 -20.86
CA LEU A 20 7.90 -16.27 -20.70
C LEU A 20 8.46 -17.11 -19.55
N TRP A 21 7.82 -17.06 -18.39
CA TRP A 21 8.24 -17.83 -17.21
C TRP A 21 8.28 -19.35 -17.49
N ARG A 22 7.24 -19.89 -18.14
CA ARG A 22 7.17 -21.32 -18.52
C ARG A 22 8.21 -21.71 -19.57
N ALA A 23 8.72 -20.76 -20.33
CA ALA A 23 9.81 -20.96 -21.28
C ALA A 23 11.21 -20.79 -20.65
N GLY A 24 11.29 -20.64 -19.32
CA GLY A 24 12.56 -20.51 -18.61
C GLY A 24 13.07 -19.07 -18.48
N VAL A 25 12.29 -18.06 -18.92
CA VAL A 25 12.61 -16.64 -18.73
C VAL A 25 11.89 -16.17 -17.48
N ALA A 26 12.42 -16.47 -16.30
CA ALA A 26 11.79 -16.24 -15.00
C ALA A 26 12.10 -14.85 -14.42
N CYS A 27 13.23 -14.25 -14.80
CA CYS A 27 13.60 -12.89 -14.37
C CYS A 27 14.27 -12.10 -15.51
N TRP A 28 14.48 -10.82 -15.26
CA TRP A 28 15.09 -9.90 -16.24
C TRP A 28 16.45 -10.36 -16.77
N ARG A 29 17.25 -11.04 -15.93
CA ARG A 29 18.57 -11.57 -16.33
C ARG A 29 18.46 -12.68 -17.36
N ASP A 30 17.42 -13.53 -17.27
CA ASP A 30 17.21 -14.65 -18.17
C ASP A 30 16.83 -14.19 -19.59
N LEU A 31 16.35 -12.96 -19.75
CA LEU A 31 15.97 -12.45 -21.06
C LEU A 31 17.15 -12.32 -22.02
N ARG A 32 18.38 -12.18 -21.49
CA ARG A 32 19.59 -12.07 -22.30
C ARG A 32 19.94 -13.40 -22.95
N GLY A 33 19.85 -13.43 -24.29
CA GLY A 33 20.16 -14.64 -25.06
C GLY A 33 19.08 -15.72 -25.04
N ALA A 34 17.95 -15.49 -24.40
CA ALA A 34 16.86 -16.45 -24.37
C ALA A 34 16.15 -16.52 -25.73
N ALA A 35 15.85 -17.75 -26.16
CA ALA A 35 14.93 -17.98 -27.28
C ALA A 35 13.49 -17.76 -26.81
N LEU A 36 12.91 -16.62 -27.18
CA LEU A 36 11.54 -16.32 -26.79
C LEU A 36 10.52 -17.22 -27.51
N PRO A 37 9.43 -17.61 -26.83
CA PRO A 37 8.30 -18.29 -27.48
C PRO A 37 7.83 -17.51 -28.71
N THR A 38 7.42 -18.20 -29.78
CA THR A 38 7.00 -17.59 -31.05
C THR A 38 6.01 -16.44 -30.86
N ALA A 39 4.99 -16.61 -30.01
CA ALA A 39 4.02 -15.59 -29.71
C ALA A 39 4.59 -14.35 -29.00
N SER A 40 5.79 -14.46 -28.43
CA SER A 40 6.48 -13.39 -27.70
C SER A 40 7.62 -12.74 -28.51
N GLN A 41 8.03 -13.34 -29.66
CA GLN A 41 9.15 -12.85 -30.46
C GLN A 41 9.00 -11.41 -30.92
N ARG A 42 7.78 -10.97 -31.25
CA ARG A 42 7.48 -9.58 -31.63
C ARG A 42 7.81 -8.56 -30.52
N PHE A 43 7.92 -9.00 -29.29
CA PHE A 43 8.24 -8.16 -28.13
C PHE A 43 9.73 -8.23 -27.74
N ALA A 44 10.57 -9.01 -28.44
CA ALA A 44 11.97 -9.23 -28.05
C ALA A 44 12.74 -7.92 -27.86
N LEU A 45 12.73 -7.03 -28.88
CA LEU A 45 13.42 -5.73 -28.82
C LEU A 45 12.77 -4.78 -27.77
N PRO A 46 11.43 -4.55 -27.77
CA PRO A 46 10.81 -3.73 -26.74
C PRO A 46 11.07 -4.24 -25.32
N LEU A 47 11.01 -5.56 -25.07
CA LEU A 47 11.28 -6.13 -23.77
C LEU A 47 12.72 -5.93 -23.32
N GLY A 48 13.70 -6.14 -24.22
CA GLY A 48 15.12 -5.90 -23.92
C GLY A 48 15.37 -4.48 -23.42
N GLY A 49 14.90 -3.49 -24.17
CA GLY A 49 15.05 -2.06 -23.80
C GLY A 49 14.29 -1.70 -22.51
N ALA A 50 13.07 -2.21 -22.33
CA ALA A 50 12.27 -1.95 -21.13
C ALA A 50 12.90 -2.57 -19.88
N VAL A 51 13.34 -3.83 -19.96
CA VAL A 51 14.03 -4.54 -18.87
C VAL A 51 15.32 -3.82 -18.47
N GLU A 52 16.15 -3.42 -19.44
CA GLU A 52 17.37 -2.66 -19.12
C GLU A 52 17.07 -1.30 -18.46
N ALA A 53 16.03 -0.62 -18.91
CA ALA A 53 15.60 0.64 -18.30
C ALA A 53 15.09 0.43 -16.88
N ALA A 54 14.27 -0.61 -16.65
CA ALA A 54 13.75 -0.96 -15.35
C ALA A 54 14.87 -1.43 -14.38
N ALA A 55 15.83 -2.23 -14.85
CA ALA A 55 16.98 -2.66 -14.05
C ALA A 55 17.85 -1.47 -13.63
N ARG A 56 18.09 -0.51 -14.54
CA ARG A 56 18.79 0.75 -14.18
C ARG A 56 18.00 1.57 -13.18
N ALA A 57 16.68 1.66 -13.31
CA ALA A 57 15.82 2.36 -12.37
C ALA A 57 15.87 1.70 -10.99
N LEU A 58 15.76 0.38 -10.93
CA LEU A 58 15.87 -0.39 -9.67
C LEU A 58 17.23 -0.17 -9.01
N GLY A 59 18.33 -0.28 -9.75
CA GLY A 59 19.67 -0.06 -9.21
C GLY A 59 19.95 1.35 -8.70
N ARG A 60 19.14 2.35 -9.13
CA ARG A 60 19.18 3.74 -8.63
C ARG A 60 18.13 4.02 -7.55
N GLY A 61 17.31 3.04 -7.22
CA GLY A 61 16.13 3.24 -6.36
C GLY A 61 15.09 4.20 -6.96
N ASP A 62 14.97 4.30 -8.27
CA ASP A 62 14.01 5.17 -8.96
C ASP A 62 12.62 4.51 -9.02
N ILE A 63 11.91 4.60 -7.89
CA ILE A 63 10.59 4.00 -7.72
C ILE A 63 9.58 4.63 -8.68
N GLU A 64 9.64 5.94 -8.86
CA GLU A 64 8.71 6.68 -9.72
C GLU A 64 8.76 6.15 -11.15
N ARG A 65 9.95 5.97 -11.69
CA ARG A 65 10.11 5.41 -13.04
C ARG A 65 9.57 3.99 -13.14
N LEU A 66 9.79 3.16 -12.12
CA LEU A 66 9.26 1.80 -12.07
C LEU A 66 7.72 1.80 -12.00
N ALA A 67 7.13 2.65 -11.16
CA ALA A 67 5.69 2.78 -11.04
C ALA A 67 5.03 3.25 -12.35
N ASN A 68 5.67 4.17 -13.08
CA ASN A 68 5.15 4.71 -14.34
C ASN A 68 5.16 3.69 -15.50
N VAL A 69 6.00 2.67 -15.44
CA VAL A 69 6.03 1.60 -16.48
C VAL A 69 5.20 0.38 -16.10
N LEU A 70 4.93 0.18 -14.81
CA LEU A 70 4.09 -0.93 -14.35
C LEU A 70 2.60 -0.58 -14.49
N PRO A 71 1.76 -1.52 -14.92
CA PRO A 71 0.32 -1.37 -14.76
C PRO A 71 -0.04 -1.16 -13.28
N ALA A 72 -1.04 -0.33 -13.01
CA ALA A 72 -1.49 -0.06 -11.63
C ALA A 72 -1.77 -1.35 -10.85
N ALA A 73 -2.39 -2.34 -11.49
CA ALA A 73 -2.69 -3.65 -10.91
C ALA A 73 -1.45 -4.49 -10.55
N GLU A 74 -0.26 -4.11 -11.04
CA GLU A 74 1.01 -4.81 -10.79
C GLU A 74 1.95 -4.03 -9.85
N GLN A 75 1.55 -2.86 -9.40
CA GLN A 75 2.39 -2.04 -8.50
C GLN A 75 2.62 -2.68 -7.12
N TRP A 76 1.80 -3.67 -6.72
CA TRP A 76 2.06 -4.49 -5.53
C TRP A 76 3.45 -5.15 -5.54
N ARG A 77 4.05 -5.37 -6.70
CA ARG A 77 5.40 -5.94 -6.86
C ARG A 77 6.49 -5.03 -6.31
N LEU A 78 6.21 -3.71 -6.22
CA LEU A 78 7.13 -2.72 -5.65
C LEU A 78 7.35 -2.94 -4.15
N LEU A 79 6.37 -3.53 -3.45
CA LEU A 79 6.49 -3.84 -2.01
C LEU A 79 7.70 -4.72 -1.70
N GLY A 80 8.04 -5.67 -2.58
CA GLY A 80 9.19 -6.56 -2.38
C GLY A 80 10.55 -5.87 -2.44
N ALA A 81 10.65 -4.72 -3.10
CA ALA A 81 11.91 -3.99 -3.23
C ALA A 81 11.93 -2.70 -2.39
N PHE A 82 10.77 -2.11 -2.11
CA PHE A 82 10.65 -0.79 -1.52
C PHE A 82 9.67 -0.72 -0.34
N GLY A 83 9.22 -1.85 0.19
CA GLY A 83 8.25 -1.89 1.29
C GLY A 83 8.71 -1.15 2.56
N GLU A 84 10.01 -1.12 2.83
CA GLU A 84 10.59 -0.36 3.95
C GLU A 84 10.51 1.17 3.76
N GLU A 85 10.32 1.63 2.53
CA GLU A 85 10.13 3.05 2.19
C GLU A 85 8.65 3.43 2.05
N ALA A 86 7.74 2.48 2.28
CA ALA A 86 6.31 2.69 2.13
C ALA A 86 5.76 3.58 3.25
N ALA A 87 4.85 4.49 2.87
CA ALA A 87 3.96 5.18 3.79
C ALA A 87 2.57 4.54 3.70
N TYR A 88 2.08 4.05 4.82
CA TYR A 88 0.72 3.52 5.00
C TYR A 88 -0.15 4.66 5.50
N LEU A 89 -1.27 4.91 4.83
CA LEU A 89 -2.09 6.08 5.09
C LEU A 89 -3.57 5.72 5.09
N ASP A 90 -4.30 6.34 6.00
CA ASP A 90 -5.75 6.33 6.09
C ASP A 90 -6.24 7.69 6.60
N ILE A 91 -7.38 8.17 6.09
CA ILE A 91 -7.98 9.43 6.54
C ILE A 91 -9.35 9.21 7.15
N GLU A 92 -9.67 10.04 8.14
CA GLU A 92 -11.02 10.17 8.66
C GLU A 92 -11.63 11.49 8.18
N THR A 93 -12.88 11.42 7.74
CA THR A 93 -13.65 12.60 7.32
C THR A 93 -14.91 12.74 8.16
N GLY A 94 -15.36 13.97 8.36
CA GLY A 94 -16.57 14.27 9.12
C GLY A 94 -17.50 15.23 8.36
N ASP A 95 -18.71 15.39 8.87
CA ASP A 95 -19.73 16.30 8.31
C ASP A 95 -19.43 17.77 8.58
N ASP A 96 -18.39 18.05 9.36
CA ASP A 96 -18.09 19.38 9.85
C ASP A 96 -17.16 20.17 8.93
N VAL A 97 -17.41 21.47 8.85
CA VAL A 97 -16.57 22.51 8.24
C VAL A 97 -15.18 22.66 8.88
N TRP A 98 -14.79 21.75 9.77
CA TRP A 98 -13.49 21.75 10.45
C TRP A 98 -12.50 20.88 9.70
N GLY A 99 -11.39 21.47 9.39
CA GLY A 99 -10.39 20.86 8.54
C GLY A 99 -10.62 21.11 7.05
N ARG A 100 -9.62 20.85 6.26
CA ARG A 100 -9.69 20.97 4.79
C ARG A 100 -10.52 19.83 4.23
N GLU A 101 -11.51 20.13 3.42
CA GLU A 101 -12.39 19.14 2.75
C GLU A 101 -13.04 18.14 3.74
N GLY A 102 -13.33 18.58 4.96
CA GLY A 102 -13.92 17.73 5.98
C GLY A 102 -12.99 16.70 6.60
N ILE A 103 -11.68 16.75 6.35
CA ILE A 103 -10.70 15.83 6.94
C ILE A 103 -10.58 16.13 8.44
N SER A 104 -10.91 15.17 9.27
CA SER A 104 -10.76 15.25 10.74
C SER A 104 -9.41 14.72 11.21
N ALA A 105 -8.88 13.70 10.54
CA ALA A 105 -7.56 13.14 10.82
C ALA A 105 -6.89 12.54 9.58
N ILE A 106 -5.56 12.52 9.60
CA ILE A 106 -4.71 11.76 8.68
C ILE A 106 -3.81 10.88 9.54
N GLY A 107 -4.04 9.57 9.52
CA GLY A 107 -3.17 8.58 10.12
C GLY A 107 -2.10 8.13 9.14
N VAL A 108 -0.88 8.02 9.63
CA VAL A 108 0.29 7.60 8.84
C VAL A 108 1.16 6.66 9.62
N LEU A 109 1.66 5.64 8.96
CA LEU A 109 2.77 4.82 9.42
C LEU A 109 3.82 4.81 8.31
N ASP A 110 4.97 5.39 8.56
CA ASP A 110 6.13 5.33 7.67
C ASP A 110 7.37 4.84 8.43
N ARG A 111 8.53 4.90 7.81
CA ARG A 111 9.81 4.45 8.40
C ARG A 111 10.18 5.16 9.72
N ASP A 112 9.64 6.34 9.97
CA ASP A 112 9.90 7.10 11.19
C ASP A 112 8.84 6.83 12.28
N GLY A 113 7.92 5.89 12.04
CA GLY A 113 6.89 5.45 12.97
C GLY A 113 5.50 6.04 12.72
N PRO A 114 4.55 5.75 13.62
CA PRO A 114 3.17 6.19 13.52
C PRO A 114 3.03 7.69 13.80
N ARG A 115 2.17 8.36 13.04
CA ARG A 115 1.77 9.75 13.22
C ARG A 115 0.28 9.91 12.99
N LEU A 116 -0.31 10.83 13.72
CA LEU A 116 -1.69 11.25 13.54
C LEU A 116 -1.73 12.77 13.45
N LEU A 117 -2.17 13.29 12.31
CA LEU A 117 -2.43 14.72 12.13
C LEU A 117 -3.91 14.98 12.33
N LEU A 118 -4.24 15.98 13.15
CA LEU A 118 -5.62 16.31 13.53
C LEU A 118 -6.03 17.69 13.02
N ALA A 119 -7.27 17.79 12.56
CA ALA A 119 -7.88 19.08 12.20
C ALA A 119 -7.89 20.03 13.41
N GLY A 120 -7.54 21.29 13.16
CA GLY A 120 -7.41 22.30 14.19
C GLY A 120 -6.16 22.22 15.06
N ARG A 121 -5.26 21.28 14.79
CA ARG A 121 -4.00 21.12 15.51
C ARG A 121 -2.78 21.16 14.57
N ASP A 122 -2.60 20.14 13.76
CA ASP A 122 -1.37 19.92 12.96
C ASP A 122 -1.64 19.34 11.56
N LEU A 123 -2.91 19.32 11.12
CA LEU A 123 -3.31 18.79 9.82
C LEU A 123 -2.55 19.46 8.66
N GLU A 124 -2.22 20.75 8.79
CA GLU A 124 -1.52 21.55 7.79
C GLU A 124 -0.07 21.10 7.57
N ALA A 125 0.49 20.27 8.45
CA ALA A 125 1.82 19.71 8.29
C ALA A 125 1.87 18.54 7.27
N PHE A 126 0.70 18.06 6.80
CA PHE A 126 0.59 16.93 5.89
C PHE A 126 1.45 17.05 4.63
N PRO A 127 1.43 18.15 3.84
CA PRO A 127 2.22 18.22 2.60
C PRO A 127 3.72 18.12 2.85
N GLU A 128 4.23 18.71 3.95
CA GLU A 128 5.64 18.61 4.29
C GLU A 128 6.03 17.20 4.71
N LEU A 129 5.20 16.56 5.53
CA LEU A 129 5.37 15.16 5.92
C LEU A 129 5.38 14.23 4.69
N ALA A 130 4.43 14.42 3.79
CA ALA A 130 4.20 13.54 2.64
C ALA A 130 5.23 13.75 1.50
N ARG A 131 5.97 14.87 1.50
CA ARG A 131 6.94 15.20 0.43
C ARG A 131 8.02 14.13 0.24
N ARG A 132 8.36 13.41 1.29
CA ARG A 132 9.42 12.38 1.27
C ARG A 132 8.94 10.99 0.88
N TRP A 133 7.63 10.77 0.77
CA TRP A 133 7.08 9.46 0.47
C TRP A 133 7.27 9.13 -1.01
N ARG A 134 7.68 7.93 -1.27
CA ARG A 134 7.96 7.43 -2.62
C ARG A 134 7.05 6.28 -3.02
N LEU A 135 6.53 5.54 -2.03
CA LEU A 135 5.55 4.48 -2.17
C LEU A 135 4.42 4.72 -1.18
N LEU A 136 3.21 4.87 -1.68
CA LEU A 136 2.01 5.02 -0.87
C LEU A 136 1.26 3.69 -0.82
N VAL A 137 0.78 3.32 0.36
CA VAL A 137 -0.08 2.15 0.57
C VAL A 137 -1.34 2.59 1.29
N THR A 138 -2.49 2.24 0.73
CA THR A 138 -3.81 2.59 1.29
C THR A 138 -4.78 1.44 1.16
N PHE A 139 -5.96 1.55 1.74
CA PHE A 139 -7.10 0.69 1.45
C PHE A 139 -8.23 1.51 0.83
N ASN A 140 -8.57 1.30 -0.43
CA ASN A 140 -9.52 2.09 -1.22
C ASN A 140 -9.10 3.56 -1.44
N GLY A 141 -7.85 3.89 -1.16
CA GLY A 141 -7.37 5.26 -1.21
C GLY A 141 -7.29 5.85 -2.60
N SER A 142 -7.20 5.04 -3.64
CA SER A 142 -7.27 5.49 -5.04
C SER A 142 -8.61 6.17 -5.37
N SER A 143 -9.70 5.75 -4.70
CA SER A 143 -11.06 6.26 -4.89
C SER A 143 -11.51 7.22 -3.79
N PHE A 144 -10.86 7.23 -2.62
CA PHE A 144 -11.31 8.01 -1.47
C PHE A 144 -10.20 8.95 -0.94
N ASP A 145 -9.18 8.43 -0.28
CA ASP A 145 -8.17 9.24 0.43
C ASP A 145 -7.42 10.20 -0.51
N VAL A 146 -6.85 9.68 -1.58
CA VAL A 146 -6.01 10.46 -2.49
C VAL A 146 -6.79 11.59 -3.19
N PRO A 147 -8.01 11.38 -3.72
CA PRO A 147 -8.83 12.46 -4.26
C PRO A 147 -9.17 13.55 -3.24
N ILE A 148 -9.49 13.17 -2.00
CA ILE A 148 -9.82 14.13 -0.93
C ILE A 148 -8.57 14.92 -0.54
N LEU A 149 -7.44 14.25 -0.30
CA LEU A 149 -6.18 14.90 0.05
C LEU A 149 -5.69 15.87 -1.04
N ARG A 150 -5.85 15.52 -2.32
CA ARG A 150 -5.51 16.42 -3.43
C ARG A 150 -6.37 17.69 -3.48
N ARG A 151 -7.65 17.60 -3.10
CA ARG A 151 -8.50 18.79 -3.00
C ARG A 151 -8.13 19.64 -1.79
N ALA A 152 -7.89 18.98 -0.66
CA ALA A 152 -7.51 19.65 0.58
C ALA A 152 -6.13 20.32 0.48
N PHE A 153 -5.19 19.69 -0.20
CA PHE A 153 -3.80 20.13 -0.34
C PHE A 153 -3.38 20.17 -1.83
N PRO A 154 -3.76 21.20 -2.59
CA PRO A 154 -3.51 21.26 -4.03
C PRO A 154 -2.03 21.21 -4.42
N ASP A 155 -1.13 21.66 -3.54
CA ASP A 155 0.32 21.63 -3.74
C ASP A 155 0.94 20.24 -3.48
N TRP A 156 0.17 19.30 -2.95
CA TRP A 156 0.63 17.94 -2.76
C TRP A 156 0.37 17.08 -3.99
N THR A 157 1.44 16.43 -4.45
CA THR A 157 1.37 15.42 -5.51
C THR A 157 1.60 14.05 -4.89
N PRO A 158 0.64 13.12 -5.01
CA PRO A 158 0.84 11.76 -4.52
C PRO A 158 1.99 11.07 -5.25
N PRO A 159 2.71 10.16 -4.59
CA PRO A 159 3.71 9.32 -5.24
C PRO A 159 3.12 8.59 -6.46
N ALA A 160 3.90 8.45 -7.53
CA ALA A 160 3.50 7.65 -8.68
C ALA A 160 3.31 6.16 -8.32
N ALA A 161 4.08 5.69 -7.34
CA ALA A 161 3.93 4.34 -6.78
C ALA A 161 2.84 4.35 -5.71
N HIS A 162 1.69 3.73 -6.01
CA HIS A 162 0.56 3.64 -5.10
C HIS A 162 -0.05 2.23 -5.13
N VAL A 163 0.07 1.53 -4.02
CA VAL A 163 -0.54 0.21 -3.83
C VAL A 163 -1.84 0.39 -3.06
N ASP A 164 -2.97 0.26 -3.77
CA ASP A 164 -4.29 0.20 -3.14
C ASP A 164 -4.61 -1.25 -2.78
N LEU A 165 -4.57 -1.56 -1.50
CA LEU A 165 -4.75 -2.92 -0.98
C LEU A 165 -6.13 -3.51 -1.28
N ARG A 166 -7.16 -2.66 -1.43
CA ARG A 166 -8.49 -3.15 -1.83
C ARG A 166 -8.42 -3.92 -3.15
N HIS A 167 -7.65 -3.43 -4.13
CA HIS A 167 -7.50 -4.10 -5.41
C HIS A 167 -6.61 -5.34 -5.33
N ALA A 168 -5.52 -5.27 -4.57
CA ALA A 168 -4.62 -6.40 -4.38
C ALA A 168 -5.31 -7.57 -3.66
N LEU A 169 -6.06 -7.28 -2.59
CA LEU A 169 -6.81 -8.28 -1.82
C LEU A 169 -8.01 -8.84 -2.59
N ALA A 170 -8.70 -8.01 -3.38
CA ALA A 170 -9.79 -8.47 -4.24
C ALA A 170 -9.33 -9.51 -5.29
N ARG A 171 -8.08 -9.42 -5.80
CA ARG A 171 -7.49 -10.45 -6.69
C ARG A 171 -7.33 -11.80 -5.98
N LEU A 172 -7.14 -11.78 -4.67
CA LEU A 172 -7.03 -12.98 -3.82
C LEU A 172 -8.39 -13.52 -3.35
N GLY A 173 -9.50 -12.87 -3.76
CA GLY A 173 -10.86 -13.26 -3.38
C GLY A 173 -11.37 -12.56 -2.12
N HIS A 174 -10.58 -11.71 -1.47
CA HIS A 174 -11.04 -10.94 -0.31
C HIS A 174 -11.79 -9.69 -0.74
N HIS A 175 -13.06 -9.59 -0.39
CA HIS A 175 -13.95 -8.50 -0.80
C HIS A 175 -14.59 -7.82 0.42
N GLY A 176 -14.98 -6.56 0.24
CA GLY A 176 -15.64 -5.78 1.28
C GLY A 176 -14.81 -4.59 1.79
N GLY A 177 -15.16 -4.10 2.97
CA GLY A 177 -14.42 -3.03 3.66
C GLY A 177 -13.24 -3.59 4.46
N LEU A 178 -12.32 -2.71 4.87
CA LEU A 178 -11.11 -3.07 5.60
C LEU A 178 -11.42 -3.99 6.80
N LYS A 179 -12.37 -3.63 7.64
CA LYS A 179 -12.76 -4.40 8.84
C LYS A 179 -13.32 -5.79 8.52
N ALA A 180 -14.04 -5.94 7.41
CA ALA A 180 -14.54 -7.24 6.99
C ALA A 180 -13.39 -8.17 6.61
N ILE A 181 -12.41 -7.65 5.87
CA ILE A 181 -11.21 -8.39 5.47
C ILE A 181 -10.30 -8.69 6.67
N GLU A 182 -10.14 -7.75 7.61
CA GLU A 182 -9.42 -7.99 8.87
C GLU A 182 -10.02 -9.17 9.68
N ASN A 183 -11.35 -9.26 9.71
CA ASN A 183 -12.04 -10.36 10.39
C ASN A 183 -11.91 -11.69 9.63
N GLU A 184 -11.94 -11.65 8.30
CA GLU A 184 -11.73 -12.83 7.45
C GLU A 184 -10.31 -13.39 7.62
N LEU A 185 -9.31 -12.51 7.75
CA LEU A 185 -7.90 -12.84 7.93
C LEU A 185 -7.48 -12.81 9.41
N ALA A 186 -8.30 -13.36 10.29
CA ALA A 186 -8.08 -13.32 11.74
C ALA A 186 -6.74 -13.97 12.17
N GLU A 187 -6.23 -14.94 11.40
CA GLU A 187 -4.93 -15.60 11.63
C GLU A 187 -3.74 -14.64 11.52
N LEU A 188 -3.88 -13.50 10.85
CA LEU A 188 -2.86 -12.46 10.79
C LEU A 188 -2.81 -11.59 12.06
N ALA A 189 -3.55 -11.94 13.09
CA ALA A 189 -3.66 -11.20 14.34
C ALA A 189 -4.06 -9.73 14.17
N LEU A 190 -4.91 -9.43 13.18
CA LEU A 190 -5.41 -8.08 12.88
C LEU A 190 -6.54 -7.63 13.81
N ALA A 191 -6.93 -8.48 14.76
CA ALA A 191 -8.05 -8.20 15.66
C ALA A 191 -7.85 -6.90 16.44
N ARG A 192 -8.91 -6.09 16.44
CA ARG A 192 -8.96 -4.85 17.21
C ARG A 192 -9.31 -5.15 18.68
N PRO A 193 -8.83 -4.33 19.62
CA PRO A 193 -9.26 -4.42 21.02
C PRO A 193 -10.79 -4.36 21.12
N ARG A 194 -11.33 -5.00 22.18
CA ARG A 194 -12.79 -5.07 22.40
C ARG A 194 -13.47 -3.70 22.40
N HIS A 195 -12.82 -2.68 22.94
CA HIS A 195 -13.36 -1.33 23.02
C HIS A 195 -13.41 -0.58 21.67
N LEU A 196 -12.73 -1.08 20.64
CA LEU A 196 -12.80 -0.59 19.26
C LEU A 196 -13.74 -1.40 18.37
N GLN A 197 -14.22 -2.56 18.87
CA GLN A 197 -15.12 -3.40 18.08
C GLN A 197 -16.49 -2.72 17.93
N GLY A 198 -17.01 -2.73 16.71
CA GLY A 198 -18.30 -2.12 16.40
C GLY A 198 -18.26 -0.61 16.12
N ILE A 199 -17.13 0.05 16.34
CA ILE A 199 -16.95 1.46 15.92
C ILE A 199 -16.87 1.51 14.39
N ASP A 200 -17.72 2.33 13.79
CA ASP A 200 -17.70 2.62 12.36
C ASP A 200 -17.28 4.09 12.09
N GLY A 201 -17.28 4.49 10.80
CA GLY A 201 -16.89 5.86 10.42
C GLY A 201 -17.82 6.95 10.98
N TRP A 202 -19.11 6.64 11.18
CA TRP A 202 -20.06 7.58 11.82
C TRP A 202 -19.76 7.77 13.31
N ASP A 203 -19.45 6.67 14.00
CA ASP A 203 -19.02 6.71 15.39
C ASP A 203 -17.72 7.50 15.53
N ALA A 204 -16.77 7.31 14.60
CA ALA A 204 -15.51 8.04 14.56
C ALA A 204 -15.73 9.56 14.43
N CYS A 205 -16.66 10.01 13.57
CA CYS A 205 -17.06 11.42 13.48
C CYS A 205 -17.60 11.94 14.82
N GLY A 206 -18.43 11.16 15.50
CA GLY A 206 -18.97 11.49 16.83
C GLY A 206 -17.87 11.60 17.89
N LEU A 207 -16.91 10.69 17.88
CA LEU A 207 -15.77 10.70 18.79
C LEU A 207 -14.89 11.92 18.56
N PHE A 208 -14.58 12.26 17.31
CA PHE A 208 -13.80 13.45 16.97
C PHE A 208 -14.47 14.74 17.47
N ARG A 209 -15.79 14.91 17.23
CA ARG A 209 -16.56 16.08 17.73
C ARG A 209 -16.44 16.21 19.25
N ARG A 210 -16.72 15.13 19.98
CA ARG A 210 -16.59 15.11 21.45
C ARG A 210 -15.18 15.45 21.91
N GLY A 211 -14.17 14.88 21.22
CA GLY A 211 -12.77 15.15 21.52
C GLY A 211 -12.40 16.62 21.37
N ARG A 212 -12.86 17.25 20.30
CA ARG A 212 -12.70 18.67 20.07
C ARG A 212 -13.38 19.54 21.13
N ASP A 213 -14.54 19.11 21.64
CA ASP A 213 -15.28 19.78 22.69
C ASP A 213 -14.71 19.53 24.11
N GLY A 214 -13.54 18.87 24.20
CA GLY A 214 -12.79 18.69 25.44
C GLY A 214 -12.88 17.28 26.05
N ASP A 215 -13.59 16.33 25.43
CA ASP A 215 -13.59 14.93 25.86
C ASP A 215 -12.30 14.22 25.40
N ARG A 216 -11.26 14.31 26.23
CA ARG A 216 -9.96 13.71 25.95
C ARG A 216 -10.04 12.20 25.66
N ARG A 217 -10.95 11.49 26.35
CA ARG A 217 -11.11 10.04 26.16
C ARG A 217 -11.71 9.74 24.77
N ALA A 218 -12.66 10.53 24.32
CA ALA A 218 -13.22 10.39 22.98
C ALA A 218 -12.15 10.66 21.90
N LEU A 219 -11.30 11.68 22.10
CA LEU A 219 -10.20 11.95 21.18
C LEU A 219 -9.17 10.81 21.12
N GLN A 220 -8.82 10.24 22.27
CA GLN A 220 -7.92 9.10 22.32
C GLN A 220 -8.52 7.88 21.62
N LEU A 221 -9.80 7.60 21.82
CA LEU A 221 -10.49 6.48 21.18
C LEU A 221 -10.58 6.67 19.65
N PHE A 222 -10.87 7.88 19.20
CA PHE A 222 -10.84 8.26 17.78
C PHE A 222 -9.45 8.04 17.17
N ALA A 223 -8.41 8.53 17.83
CA ALA A 223 -7.03 8.40 17.38
C ALA A 223 -6.59 6.92 17.33
N GLU A 224 -6.94 6.15 18.35
CA GLU A 224 -6.64 4.72 18.40
C GLU A 224 -7.34 3.98 17.26
N TYR A 225 -8.61 4.29 16.99
CA TYR A 225 -9.38 3.73 15.90
C TYR A 225 -8.69 3.91 14.54
N ASN A 226 -8.34 5.15 14.17
CA ASN A 226 -7.66 5.45 12.91
C ASN A 226 -6.26 4.79 12.85
N MET A 227 -5.50 4.81 13.95
CA MET A 227 -4.17 4.20 13.97
C MET A 227 -4.20 2.68 13.80
N TYR A 228 -5.26 1.99 14.25
CA TYR A 228 -5.45 0.58 13.94
C TYR A 228 -5.70 0.33 12.45
N ASP A 229 -6.48 1.21 11.77
CA ASP A 229 -6.66 1.13 10.32
C ASP A 229 -5.28 1.19 9.64
N VAL A 230 -4.45 2.17 9.97
CA VAL A 230 -3.12 2.37 9.38
C VAL A 230 -2.13 1.23 9.67
N VAL A 231 -2.03 0.79 10.92
CA VAL A 231 -1.08 -0.27 11.32
C VAL A 231 -1.41 -1.59 10.63
N ASN A 232 -2.69 -1.91 10.51
CA ASN A 232 -3.14 -3.14 9.86
C ASN A 232 -2.82 -3.15 8.35
N LEU A 233 -2.75 -1.99 7.68
CA LEU A 233 -2.35 -1.93 6.27
C LEU A 233 -0.96 -2.52 6.04
N ARG A 234 -0.01 -2.33 6.95
CA ARG A 234 1.34 -2.88 6.82
C ARG A 234 1.34 -4.40 6.80
N THR A 235 0.59 -5.01 7.70
CA THR A 235 0.42 -6.48 7.77
C THR A 235 -0.30 -7.01 6.53
N LEU A 236 -1.39 -6.35 6.13
CA LEU A 236 -2.15 -6.71 4.93
C LEU A 236 -1.34 -6.56 3.64
N ALA A 237 -0.45 -5.56 3.55
CA ALA A 237 0.43 -5.38 2.39
C ALA A 237 1.42 -6.56 2.25
N ALA A 238 2.04 -6.99 3.36
CA ALA A 238 2.94 -8.14 3.35
C ALA A 238 2.20 -9.43 3.01
N TYR A 239 1.00 -9.63 3.57
CA TYR A 239 0.13 -10.76 3.23
C TYR A 239 -0.23 -10.75 1.74
N ALA A 240 -0.74 -9.63 1.21
CA ALA A 240 -1.15 -9.52 -0.18
C ALA A 240 0.03 -9.79 -1.14
N TYR A 241 1.21 -9.24 -0.85
CA TYR A 241 2.42 -9.52 -1.63
C TYR A 241 2.75 -11.01 -1.64
N ASN A 242 2.79 -11.64 -0.47
CA ASN A 242 3.15 -13.05 -0.35
C ASN A 242 2.14 -13.98 -1.05
N ALA A 243 0.85 -13.72 -0.86
CA ALA A 243 -0.21 -14.52 -1.46
C ALA A 243 -0.24 -14.38 -2.99
N LEU A 244 -0.15 -13.15 -3.52
CA LEU A 244 -0.04 -12.92 -4.97
C LEU A 244 1.21 -13.56 -5.57
N ALA A 245 2.35 -13.48 -4.87
CA ALA A 245 3.58 -14.12 -5.30
C ALA A 245 3.45 -15.65 -5.31
N ALA A 246 2.79 -16.23 -4.31
CA ALA A 246 2.54 -17.68 -4.23
C ALA A 246 1.65 -18.16 -5.39
N GLU A 247 0.61 -17.41 -5.78
CA GLU A 247 -0.21 -17.73 -6.95
C GLU A 247 0.62 -17.74 -8.25
N GLU A 248 1.50 -16.77 -8.44
CA GLU A 248 2.35 -16.73 -9.63
C GLU A 248 3.40 -17.84 -9.61
N ILE A 249 3.98 -18.19 -8.46
CA ILE A 249 4.89 -19.35 -8.29
C ILE A 249 4.15 -20.67 -8.61
N ALA A 250 2.90 -20.81 -8.18
CA ALA A 250 2.09 -21.99 -8.49
C ALA A 250 1.85 -22.13 -10.00
N ALA A 251 1.65 -21.00 -10.70
CA ALA A 251 1.47 -20.96 -12.16
C ALA A 251 2.77 -21.17 -12.95
N ALA A 252 3.93 -20.82 -12.35
CA ALA A 252 5.25 -20.91 -12.97
C ALA A 252 6.32 -21.19 -11.89
N PRO A 253 6.58 -22.47 -11.54
CA PRO A 253 7.49 -22.87 -10.45
C PRO A 253 8.92 -22.35 -10.55
N ALA A 254 9.40 -22.01 -11.75
CA ALA A 254 10.72 -21.39 -11.97
C ALA A 254 10.88 -20.04 -11.22
N LEU A 255 9.78 -19.38 -10.85
CA LEU A 255 9.82 -18.15 -10.08
C LEU A 255 10.29 -18.35 -8.63
N ARG A 256 10.25 -19.56 -8.09
CA ARG A 256 10.53 -19.82 -6.65
C ARG A 256 11.90 -19.32 -6.23
N GLU A 257 12.89 -19.41 -7.09
CA GLU A 257 14.27 -18.98 -6.81
C GLU A 257 14.45 -17.44 -6.92
N HIS A 258 13.46 -16.74 -7.49
CA HIS A 258 13.52 -15.31 -7.75
C HIS A 258 12.58 -14.48 -6.86
N VAL A 259 11.82 -15.14 -5.98
CA VAL A 259 10.85 -14.49 -5.13
C VAL A 259 11.22 -14.68 -3.66
N ILE A 260 11.47 -13.58 -2.97
CA ILE A 260 11.69 -13.56 -1.53
C ILE A 260 10.38 -13.13 -0.87
N PRO A 261 9.76 -13.99 -0.04
CA PRO A 261 8.58 -13.60 0.73
C PRO A 261 8.91 -12.45 1.68
N LEU A 262 7.96 -11.55 1.87
CA LEU A 262 8.06 -10.53 2.91
C LEU A 262 7.75 -11.15 4.27
N LEU A 263 8.48 -10.74 5.29
CA LEU A 263 8.10 -11.04 6.67
C LEU A 263 6.79 -10.30 6.96
N VAL A 264 5.80 -11.03 7.47
CA VAL A 264 4.56 -10.40 7.94
C VAL A 264 4.89 -9.71 9.27
N PRO A 265 4.80 -8.36 9.35
CA PRO A 265 5.23 -7.64 10.52
C PRO A 265 4.34 -7.97 11.72
N LEU A 266 4.95 -8.23 12.87
CA LEU A 266 4.23 -8.26 14.14
C LEU A 266 3.88 -6.82 14.52
N ARG A 267 2.65 -6.63 15.01
CA ARG A 267 2.14 -5.29 15.37
C ARG A 267 2.69 -4.75 16.70
N GLY A 268 3.26 -5.61 17.52
CA GLY A 268 3.59 -5.31 18.91
C GLY A 268 4.42 -4.03 19.10
N ASP A 269 5.51 -3.89 18.35
CA ASP A 269 6.40 -2.72 18.47
C ASP A 269 5.72 -1.44 17.99
N VAL A 270 4.99 -1.52 16.87
CA VAL A 270 4.27 -0.36 16.32
C VAL A 270 3.12 0.07 17.23
N LEU A 271 2.38 -0.87 17.84
CA LEU A 271 1.31 -0.55 18.80
C LEU A 271 1.86 0.07 20.10
N TYR A 272 3.08 -0.24 20.48
CA TYR A 272 3.74 0.44 21.60
C TYR A 272 3.98 1.92 21.28
N ASP A 273 4.44 2.24 20.07
CA ASP A 273 4.62 3.62 19.63
C ASP A 273 3.29 4.36 19.43
N VAL A 274 2.25 3.68 18.96
CA VAL A 274 0.88 4.21 18.94
C VAL A 274 0.41 4.55 20.37
N SER A 275 0.67 3.69 21.35
CA SER A 275 0.30 3.98 22.73
C SER A 275 0.97 5.26 23.27
N LYS A 276 2.23 5.50 22.93
CA LYS A 276 2.91 6.76 23.27
C LYS A 276 2.27 7.97 22.59
N LEU A 277 1.93 7.83 21.30
CA LEU A 277 1.22 8.87 20.56
C LEU A 277 -0.11 9.24 21.24
N LEU A 278 -0.89 8.23 21.65
CA LEU A 278 -2.19 8.42 22.31
C LEU A 278 -2.06 9.09 23.68
N LEU A 279 -0.98 8.84 24.42
CA LEU A 279 -0.73 9.50 25.70
C LEU A 279 -0.40 11.00 25.56
N ALA A 280 0.08 11.41 24.40
CA ALA A 280 0.43 12.80 24.10
C ALA A 280 -0.77 13.64 23.62
N LEU A 281 -1.91 13.04 23.32
CA LEU A 281 -3.17 13.69 22.96
C LEU A 281 -3.93 14.15 24.22
#